data_c544eba1fc1e1bd42c8e2b37a7790e1a
#
_entry.id   c544eba1fc1e1bd42c8e2b37a7790e1a
#
_cell.length_a   1.000
_cell.length_b   1.000
_cell.length_c   1.000
_cell.angle_alpha   90.00
_cell.angle_beta   90.00
_cell.angle_gamma   90.00
#
_symmetry.space_group_name_H-M   'P 1'
#
loop_
_entity.id
_entity.type
_entity.pdbx_description
1 polymer ?
#
loop_
_entity_poly.entity_id
_entity_poly.type
_entity_poly.pdbx_seq_one_letter_code
_entity_poly.pdbx_strand_id
1 'polypeptide(L)'
;MTASKQPKHLSKAMAKWAEQRGDLYAAACPSRGVLDHVTSRWGVLVLVALLERTHRFSELRRRVAGVSEKMLAQTLHALEEDGFVHREVYPVIPPRVDYSLTPLGREVAGHIEILTDWIEESLPRIISARAEHASRKPTPSGEEAKRELRVRSK
;
A
#
# COMPACT_ATOMS: atom_id res chain seq x y z
N MET A 1 18.96 18.98 -17.39
CA MET A 1 19.04 19.43 -15.98
C MET A 1 17.94 20.49 -15.77
N THR A 2 16.76 20.08 -15.39
CA THR A 2 15.67 21.00 -15.06
C THR A 2 15.64 21.16 -13.55
N ALA A 3 16.13 22.31 -13.08
CA ALA A 3 16.03 22.69 -11.67
C ALA A 3 14.54 22.87 -11.34
N SER A 4 14.02 22.03 -10.48
CA SER A 4 12.69 22.16 -9.90
C SER A 4 12.65 23.43 -9.08
N LYS A 5 11.95 24.45 -9.58
CA LYS A 5 11.68 25.70 -8.88
C LYS A 5 10.81 25.40 -7.66
N GLN A 6 11.40 25.43 -6.46
CA GLN A 6 10.64 25.34 -5.21
C GLN A 6 9.68 26.54 -5.08
N PRO A 7 8.43 26.32 -4.65
CA PRO A 7 7.48 27.40 -4.43
C PRO A 7 7.91 28.32 -3.31
N LYS A 8 7.94 29.62 -3.55
CA LYS A 8 8.50 30.68 -2.67
C LYS A 8 7.72 30.97 -1.37
N HIS A 9 6.66 30.23 -1.05
CA HIS A 9 5.80 30.49 0.12
C HIS A 9 5.48 29.25 0.93
N LEU A 10 6.50 28.48 1.25
CA LEU A 10 6.34 27.44 2.28
C LEU A 10 6.35 28.14 3.66
N SER A 11 5.34 27.86 4.50
CA SER A 11 5.35 28.30 5.90
C SER A 11 6.63 27.82 6.60
N LYS A 12 7.08 28.52 7.67
CA LYS A 12 8.25 28.09 8.46
C LYS A 12 8.18 26.62 8.89
N ALA A 13 6.97 26.09 9.13
CA ALA A 13 6.76 24.69 9.44
C ALA A 13 7.11 23.79 8.24
N MET A 14 6.68 24.15 7.04
CA MET A 14 6.99 23.38 5.82
C MET A 14 8.46 23.49 5.43
N ALA A 15 9.13 24.63 5.70
CA ALA A 15 10.58 24.77 5.52
C ALA A 15 11.35 23.83 6.46
N LYS A 16 10.93 23.74 7.73
CA LYS A 16 11.50 22.79 8.70
C LYS A 16 11.29 21.34 8.28
N TRP A 17 10.14 21.02 7.66
CA TRP A 17 9.87 19.72 7.08
C TRP A 17 10.75 19.43 5.85
N ALA A 18 11.04 20.45 5.04
CA ALA A 18 11.93 20.32 3.89
C ALA A 18 13.40 20.08 4.32
N GLU A 19 13.83 20.63 5.43
CA GLU A 19 15.16 20.38 6.02
C GLU A 19 15.28 18.99 6.65
N GLN A 20 14.19 18.43 7.16
CA GLN A 20 14.09 17.04 7.65
C GLN A 20 13.82 16.03 6.53
N ARG A 21 13.87 16.48 5.29
CA ARG A 21 13.62 15.66 4.11
C ARG A 21 14.71 14.61 3.97
N GLY A 22 14.32 13.35 4.18
CA GLY A 22 15.16 12.24 3.74
C GLY A 22 15.56 11.21 4.77
N ASP A 23 15.21 11.35 6.05
CA ASP A 23 15.41 10.24 6.97
C ASP A 23 14.14 9.37 7.10
N LEU A 24 13.83 8.66 6.01
CA LEU A 24 12.77 7.65 6.00
C LEU A 24 12.99 6.57 7.07
N TYR A 25 14.23 6.39 7.52
CA TYR A 25 14.60 5.42 8.55
C TYR A 25 14.32 5.90 9.97
N ALA A 26 14.18 7.22 10.18
CA ALA A 26 13.81 7.76 11.49
C ALA A 26 12.38 7.32 11.88
N ALA A 27 12.22 6.79 13.09
CA ALA A 27 10.93 6.29 13.57
C ALA A 27 9.82 7.36 13.59
N ALA A 28 10.19 8.61 13.81
CA ALA A 28 9.28 9.77 13.86
C ALA A 28 9.10 10.45 12.49
N CYS A 29 9.59 9.88 11.38
CA CYS A 29 9.45 10.47 10.07
C CYS A 29 7.99 10.40 9.59
N PRO A 30 7.34 11.54 9.29
CA PRO A 30 5.94 11.54 8.82
C PRO A 30 5.73 10.78 7.52
N SER A 31 6.76 10.70 6.68
CA SER A 31 6.71 9.92 5.43
C SER A 31 6.47 8.43 5.65
N ARG A 32 6.81 7.89 6.83
CA ARG A 32 6.56 6.47 7.15
C ARG A 32 5.08 6.15 7.25
N GLY A 33 4.29 7.04 7.88
CA GLY A 33 2.84 6.86 7.97
C GLY A 33 2.20 6.83 6.59
N VAL A 34 2.57 7.77 5.72
CA VAL A 34 2.11 7.80 4.33
C VAL A 34 2.56 6.55 3.56
N LEU A 35 3.83 6.14 3.74
CA LEU A 35 4.35 4.92 3.12
C LEU A 35 3.55 3.69 3.55
N ASP A 36 3.25 3.57 4.84
CA ASP A 36 2.45 2.46 5.37
C ASP A 36 1.04 2.40 4.74
N HIS A 37 0.40 3.56 4.54
CA HIS A 37 -0.91 3.64 3.90
C HIS A 37 -0.87 3.21 2.44
N VAL A 38 0.06 3.75 1.63
CA VAL A 38 0.12 3.49 0.18
C VAL A 38 0.70 2.13 -0.16
N THR A 39 1.53 1.53 0.71
CA THR A 39 2.14 0.22 0.49
C THR A 39 1.42 -0.92 1.21
N SER A 40 0.39 -0.62 2.01
CA SER A 40 -0.44 -1.65 2.61
C SER A 40 -1.13 -2.46 1.50
N ARG A 41 -1.38 -3.76 1.76
CA ARG A 41 -2.08 -4.63 0.80
C ARG A 41 -3.33 -3.97 0.21
N TRP A 42 -4.16 -3.44 1.08
CA TRP A 42 -5.44 -2.86 0.69
C TRP A 42 -5.28 -1.47 0.07
N GLY A 43 -4.32 -0.67 0.54
CA GLY A 43 -3.97 0.62 -0.05
C GLY A 43 -3.52 0.48 -1.50
N VAL A 44 -2.61 -0.44 -1.78
CA VAL A 44 -2.17 -0.77 -3.15
C VAL A 44 -3.35 -1.11 -4.04
N LEU A 45 -4.19 -2.08 -3.62
CA LEU A 45 -5.30 -2.56 -4.45
C LEU A 45 -6.39 -1.51 -4.66
N VAL A 46 -6.66 -0.68 -3.66
CA VAL A 46 -7.62 0.44 -3.77
C VAL A 46 -7.11 1.51 -4.72
N LEU A 47 -5.83 1.91 -4.59
CA LEU A 47 -5.23 2.93 -5.46
C LEU A 47 -5.23 2.49 -6.93
N VAL A 48 -4.86 1.25 -7.22
CA VAL A 48 -4.89 0.70 -8.59
C VAL A 48 -6.32 0.61 -9.13
N ALA A 49 -7.28 0.16 -8.32
CA ALA A 49 -8.68 0.12 -8.74
C ALA A 49 -9.24 1.52 -9.06
N LEU A 50 -8.86 2.53 -8.29
CA LEU A 50 -9.30 3.91 -8.50
C LEU A 50 -8.59 4.60 -9.68
N LEU A 51 -7.46 4.08 -10.17
CA LEU A 51 -6.87 4.53 -11.44
C LEU A 51 -7.77 4.20 -12.63
N GLU A 52 -8.44 3.05 -12.58
CA GLU A 52 -9.35 2.64 -13.66
C GLU A 52 -10.53 3.60 -13.80
N ARG A 53 -11.18 3.94 -12.70
CA ARG A 53 -12.35 4.84 -12.66
C ARG A 53 -12.77 5.16 -11.22
N THR A 54 -13.72 6.07 -11.09
CA THR A 54 -14.48 6.30 -9.85
C THR A 54 -15.30 5.06 -9.50
N HIS A 55 -15.30 4.69 -8.23
CA HIS A 55 -16.05 3.54 -7.71
C HIS A 55 -16.90 3.92 -6.50
N ARG A 56 -18.05 3.27 -6.37
CA ARG A 56 -18.80 3.22 -5.12
C ARG A 56 -18.12 2.26 -4.13
N PHE A 57 -18.43 2.43 -2.85
CA PHE A 57 -17.90 1.54 -1.81
C PHE A 57 -18.14 0.05 -2.10
N SER A 58 -19.37 -0.31 -2.49
CA SER A 58 -19.72 -1.70 -2.83
C SER A 58 -19.00 -2.24 -4.06
N GLU A 59 -18.69 -1.37 -5.03
CA GLU A 59 -17.92 -1.74 -6.23
C GLU A 59 -16.47 -1.99 -5.88
N LEU A 60 -15.84 -1.11 -5.06
CA LEU A 60 -14.49 -1.32 -4.55
C LEU A 60 -14.37 -2.62 -3.76
N ARG A 61 -15.34 -2.90 -2.90
CA ARG A 61 -15.35 -4.14 -2.12
C ARG A 61 -15.39 -5.39 -2.98
N ARG A 62 -16.13 -5.36 -4.09
CA ARG A 62 -16.16 -6.46 -5.06
C ARG A 62 -14.88 -6.53 -5.90
N ARG A 63 -14.34 -5.37 -6.30
CA ARG A 63 -13.11 -5.28 -7.10
C ARG A 63 -11.90 -5.75 -6.32
N VAL A 64 -11.81 -5.37 -5.04
CA VAL A 64 -10.75 -5.75 -4.11
C VAL A 64 -11.20 -6.98 -3.33
N ALA A 65 -11.12 -8.14 -3.94
CA ALA A 65 -11.59 -9.38 -3.36
C ALA A 65 -10.87 -9.70 -2.04
N GLY A 66 -11.63 -10.16 -1.04
CA GLY A 66 -11.12 -10.57 0.26
C GLY A 66 -11.02 -9.45 1.31
N VAL A 67 -11.21 -8.19 0.95
CA VAL A 67 -11.25 -7.10 1.91
C VAL A 67 -12.56 -7.09 2.71
N SER A 68 -12.48 -6.94 4.03
CA SER A 68 -13.67 -6.71 4.86
C SER A 68 -14.18 -5.28 4.72
N GLU A 69 -15.46 -5.04 5.02
CA GLU A 69 -16.03 -3.67 5.03
C GLU A 69 -15.25 -2.74 5.95
N LYS A 70 -14.89 -3.22 7.14
CA LYS A 70 -14.13 -2.46 8.13
C LYS A 70 -12.75 -2.08 7.58
N MET A 71 -12.01 -3.02 7.00
CA MET A 71 -10.68 -2.77 6.46
C MET A 71 -10.72 -1.84 5.25
N LEU A 72 -11.70 -2.00 4.36
CA LEU A 72 -11.87 -1.10 3.23
C LEU A 72 -12.19 0.32 3.69
N ALA A 73 -13.11 0.48 4.66
CA ALA A 73 -13.43 1.78 5.21
C ALA A 73 -12.23 2.46 5.87
N GLN A 74 -11.44 1.73 6.66
CA GLN A 74 -10.20 2.24 7.27
C GLN A 74 -9.16 2.64 6.24
N THR A 75 -8.97 1.84 5.20
CA THR A 75 -8.04 2.12 4.11
C THR A 75 -8.44 3.38 3.35
N LEU A 76 -9.71 3.48 2.96
CA LEU A 76 -10.23 4.67 2.25
C LEU A 76 -10.12 5.93 3.11
N HIS A 77 -10.39 5.83 4.41
CA HIS A 77 -10.25 6.96 5.32
C HIS A 77 -8.79 7.43 5.43
N ALA A 78 -7.85 6.52 5.60
CA ALA A 78 -6.43 6.87 5.65
C ALA A 78 -5.94 7.53 4.34
N LEU A 79 -6.34 7.00 3.18
CA LEU A 79 -6.00 7.59 1.89
C LEU A 79 -6.68 8.94 1.64
N GLU A 80 -7.88 9.15 2.19
CA GLU A 80 -8.58 10.45 2.16
C GLU A 80 -7.87 11.48 3.04
N GLU A 81 -7.45 11.10 4.26
CA GLU A 81 -6.68 11.97 5.18
C GLU A 81 -5.34 12.39 4.58
N ASP A 82 -4.67 11.50 3.85
CA ASP A 82 -3.43 11.79 3.13
C ASP A 82 -3.65 12.65 1.86
N GLY A 83 -4.90 12.90 1.48
CA GLY A 83 -5.25 13.71 0.31
C GLY A 83 -5.14 12.96 -1.02
N PHE A 84 -5.09 11.62 -1.03
CA PHE A 84 -5.01 10.81 -2.24
C PHE A 84 -6.37 10.44 -2.81
N VAL A 85 -7.38 10.32 -1.95
CA VAL A 85 -8.74 9.91 -2.30
C VAL A 85 -9.72 11.03 -1.97
N HIS A 86 -10.62 11.29 -2.91
CA HIS A 86 -11.77 12.16 -2.73
C HIS A 86 -13.00 11.31 -2.50
N ARG A 87 -13.75 11.66 -1.46
CA ARG A 87 -15.02 11.03 -1.09
C ARG A 87 -16.15 11.99 -1.36
N GLU A 88 -17.08 11.62 -2.21
CA GLU A 88 -18.25 12.43 -2.55
C GLU A 88 -19.55 11.74 -2.11
N VAL A 89 -20.32 12.44 -1.31
CA VAL A 89 -21.62 11.94 -0.78
C VAL A 89 -22.73 12.59 -1.56
N TYR A 90 -23.57 11.78 -2.18
CA TYR A 90 -24.76 12.27 -2.87
C TYR A 90 -25.99 12.12 -1.98
N PRO A 91 -26.77 13.20 -1.77
CA PRO A 91 -27.98 13.19 -0.94
C PRO A 91 -29.18 12.60 -1.71
N VAL A 92 -29.04 11.33 -2.10
CA VAL A 92 -30.08 10.56 -2.78
C VAL A 92 -30.57 9.41 -1.90
N ILE A 93 -31.70 8.79 -2.23
CA ILE A 93 -32.24 7.63 -1.50
C ILE A 93 -32.26 6.45 -2.46
N PRO A 94 -31.49 5.34 -2.17
CA PRO A 94 -30.57 5.15 -1.04
C PRO A 94 -29.30 6.03 -1.16
N PRO A 95 -28.60 6.35 -0.03
CA PRO A 95 -27.40 7.17 -0.04
C PRO A 95 -26.32 6.59 -0.94
N ARG A 96 -25.68 7.46 -1.74
CA ARG A 96 -24.60 7.09 -2.63
C ARG A 96 -23.30 7.79 -2.19
N VAL A 97 -22.24 7.03 -2.09
CA VAL A 97 -20.90 7.55 -1.83
C VAL A 97 -19.95 7.06 -2.93
N ASP A 98 -19.35 7.99 -3.62
CA ASP A 98 -18.37 7.73 -4.67
C ASP A 98 -16.96 8.06 -4.17
N TYR A 99 -15.98 7.26 -4.60
CA TYR A 99 -14.57 7.45 -4.31
C TYR A 99 -13.81 7.60 -5.62
N SER A 100 -12.94 8.61 -5.67
CA SER A 100 -12.07 8.89 -6.81
C SER A 100 -10.70 9.34 -6.36
N LEU A 101 -9.71 9.28 -7.25
CA LEU A 101 -8.38 9.81 -6.96
C LEU A 101 -8.36 11.33 -7.13
N THR A 102 -7.67 12.01 -6.20
CA THR A 102 -7.23 13.39 -6.38
C THR A 102 -6.09 13.45 -7.40
N PRO A 103 -5.67 14.64 -7.90
CA PRO A 103 -4.45 14.74 -8.69
C PRO A 103 -3.22 14.15 -8.00
N LEU A 104 -3.04 14.40 -6.70
CA LEU A 104 -1.97 13.81 -5.90
C LEU A 104 -2.11 12.28 -5.78
N GLY A 105 -3.35 11.80 -5.62
CA GLY A 105 -3.64 10.37 -5.60
C GLY A 105 -3.32 9.68 -6.92
N ARG A 106 -3.53 10.34 -8.07
CA ARG A 106 -3.14 9.80 -9.38
C ARG A 106 -1.64 9.65 -9.53
N GLU A 107 -0.88 10.60 -9.01
CA GLU A 107 0.59 10.52 -9.04
C GLU A 107 1.09 9.30 -8.26
N VAL A 108 0.69 9.14 -7.01
CA VAL A 108 1.13 8.00 -6.19
C VAL A 108 0.60 6.68 -6.72
N ALA A 109 -0.65 6.63 -7.18
CA ALA A 109 -1.23 5.42 -7.75
C ALA A 109 -0.51 4.98 -9.03
N GLY A 110 -0.04 5.90 -9.86
CA GLY A 110 0.80 5.59 -11.03
C GLY A 110 2.13 4.92 -10.65
N HIS A 111 2.77 5.34 -9.56
CA HIS A 111 3.97 4.66 -9.08
C HIS A 111 3.67 3.25 -8.54
N ILE A 112 2.54 3.09 -7.87
CA ILE A 112 2.07 1.78 -7.37
C ILE A 112 1.74 0.84 -8.54
N GLU A 113 1.09 1.34 -9.60
CA GLU A 113 0.79 0.57 -10.81
C GLU A 113 2.06 0.03 -11.46
N ILE A 114 3.08 0.87 -11.65
CA ILE A 114 4.39 0.45 -12.17
C ILE A 114 5.00 -0.67 -11.32
N LEU A 115 4.91 -0.58 -10.00
CA LEU A 115 5.39 -1.61 -9.09
C LEU A 115 4.60 -2.92 -9.23
N THR A 116 3.29 -2.85 -9.30
CA THR A 116 2.43 -4.03 -9.44
C THR A 116 2.64 -4.72 -10.78
N ASP A 117 2.76 -3.97 -11.86
CA ASP A 117 3.05 -4.49 -13.20
C ASP A 117 4.40 -5.21 -13.22
N TRP A 118 5.43 -4.59 -12.63
CA TRP A 118 6.74 -5.23 -12.51
C TRP A 118 6.69 -6.55 -11.72
N ILE A 119 5.89 -6.60 -10.65
CA ILE A 119 5.71 -7.82 -9.86
C ILE A 119 5.06 -8.92 -10.72
N GLU A 120 4.00 -8.58 -11.45
CA GLU A 120 3.29 -9.53 -12.32
C GLU A 120 4.20 -10.08 -13.43
N GLU A 121 4.93 -9.21 -14.12
CA GLU A 121 5.91 -9.60 -15.14
C GLU A 121 7.05 -10.45 -14.58
N SER A 122 7.46 -10.17 -13.35
CA SER A 122 8.58 -10.86 -12.68
C SER A 122 8.15 -12.13 -11.94
N LEU A 123 6.85 -12.40 -11.84
CA LEU A 123 6.32 -13.50 -11.04
C LEU A 123 6.95 -14.87 -11.35
N PRO A 124 7.18 -15.27 -12.62
CA PRO A 124 7.84 -16.54 -12.92
C PRO A 124 9.25 -16.63 -12.33
N ARG A 125 10.03 -15.55 -12.39
CA ARG A 125 11.39 -15.49 -11.80
C ARG A 125 11.36 -15.56 -10.27
N ILE A 126 10.36 -14.91 -9.66
CA ILE A 126 10.15 -14.93 -8.21
C ILE A 126 9.78 -16.35 -7.74
N ILE A 127 8.91 -17.04 -8.47
CA ILE A 127 8.52 -18.42 -8.18
C ILE A 127 9.74 -19.35 -8.27
N SER A 128 10.57 -19.22 -9.32
CA SER A 128 11.79 -19.99 -9.47
C SER A 128 12.77 -19.76 -8.32
N ALA A 129 12.98 -18.51 -7.91
CA ALA A 129 13.85 -18.17 -6.79
C ALA A 129 13.34 -18.77 -5.46
N ARG A 130 12.03 -18.80 -5.24
CA ARG A 130 11.42 -19.44 -4.06
C ARG A 130 11.64 -20.95 -4.06
N ALA A 131 11.49 -21.61 -5.20
CA ALA A 131 11.72 -23.04 -5.35
C ALA A 131 13.19 -23.41 -5.06
N GLU A 132 14.14 -22.63 -5.60
CA GLU A 132 15.55 -22.80 -5.33
C GLU A 132 15.90 -22.60 -3.86
N HIS A 133 15.30 -21.60 -3.20
CA HIS A 133 15.51 -21.37 -1.78
C HIS A 133 14.96 -22.54 -0.94
N ALA A 134 13.80 -23.08 -1.27
CA ALA A 134 13.20 -24.21 -0.60
C ALA A 134 14.07 -25.48 -0.72
N SER A 135 14.70 -25.71 -1.87
CA SER A 135 15.59 -26.85 -2.11
C SER A 135 16.94 -26.74 -1.39
N ARG A 136 17.37 -25.50 -1.04
CA ARG A 136 18.62 -25.25 -0.28
C ARG A 136 18.45 -25.37 1.24
N LYS A 137 17.23 -25.39 1.78
CA LYS A 137 17.02 -25.66 3.22
C LYS A 137 17.45 -27.09 3.50
N PRO A 138 18.42 -27.34 4.41
CA PRO A 138 18.79 -28.69 4.79
C PRO A 138 17.53 -29.35 5.38
N THR A 139 17.22 -30.53 4.90
CA THR A 139 16.23 -31.41 5.53
C THR A 139 16.70 -31.60 6.98
N PRO A 140 15.89 -31.33 8.00
CA PRO A 140 16.30 -31.55 9.38
C PRO A 140 16.77 -33.01 9.49
N SER A 141 17.97 -33.19 9.98
CA SER A 141 18.52 -34.56 10.22
C SER A 141 17.53 -35.31 11.06
N GLY A 142 17.35 -36.60 10.81
CA GLY A 142 16.35 -37.41 11.52
C GLY A 142 16.45 -37.39 13.06
N GLU A 143 17.57 -36.90 13.61
CA GLU A 143 17.76 -36.64 15.02
C GLU A 143 17.14 -35.35 15.52
N GLU A 144 17.14 -34.27 14.70
CA GLU A 144 16.46 -32.99 15.03
C GLU A 144 14.95 -33.16 15.02
N ALA A 145 14.41 -33.86 14.03
CA ALA A 145 12.99 -34.20 13.97
C ALA A 145 12.52 -35.04 15.17
N LYS A 146 13.35 -35.96 15.65
CA LYS A 146 13.08 -36.73 16.88
C LYS A 146 13.15 -35.90 18.14
N ARG A 147 13.97 -34.86 18.17
CA ARG A 147 14.11 -33.96 19.31
C ARG A 147 12.92 -33.01 19.44
N GLU A 148 12.41 -32.48 18.32
CA GLU A 148 11.18 -31.64 18.28
C GLU A 148 9.93 -32.44 18.70
N LEU A 149 9.80 -33.68 18.25
CA LEU A 149 8.69 -34.55 18.65
C LEU A 149 8.71 -34.88 20.16
N ARG A 150 9.90 -34.99 20.76
CA ARG A 150 10.03 -35.23 22.24
C ARG A 150 9.69 -34.00 23.08
N VAL A 151 9.83 -32.80 22.55
CA VAL A 151 9.50 -31.53 23.26
C VAL A 151 7.99 -31.25 23.22
N ARG A 152 7.26 -31.75 22.22
CA ARG A 152 5.80 -31.58 22.11
C ARG A 152 4.99 -32.61 22.90
N SER A 153 5.61 -33.61 23.47
CA SER A 153 4.93 -34.70 24.22
C SER A 153 5.13 -34.63 25.76
N LYS A 154 5.51 -33.46 26.27
CA LYS A 154 5.51 -33.11 27.69
C LYS A 154 4.55 -31.91 27.93
#